data_c0e9adf6083ac4917a5ad3a18e3d34f6
#
_entry.id   c0e9adf6083ac4917a5ad3a18e3d34f6
#
_cell.length_a   1.000
_cell.length_b   1.000
_cell.length_c   1.000
_cell.angle_alpha   90.00
_cell.angle_beta   90.00
_cell.angle_gamma   90.00
#
_symmetry.space_group_name_H-M   'P 1'
#
loop_
_entity.id
_entity.type
_entity.pdbx_description
1 polymer ?
#
loop_
_entity_poly.entity_id
_entity_poly.type
_entity_poly.pdbx_seq_one_letter_code
_entity_poly.pdbx_strand_id
1 'polypeptide(L)'
;MVRLIMGLKGSGKTKKLIELVNDAVDSEHGDIVFIERTAKLTYDIPHKVRLIDASQYNFNGYDFLKGYISGLYSANYDITHIFIDNVLAIIGKDIDVDAEDFFEWCELFGIKEHVKFTMTISIDINKATERICKYF
;
A
#
# COMPACT_ATOMS: atom_id res chain seq x y z
N MET A 1 8.67 4.29 6.68
CA MET A 1 9.28 3.01 6.29
C MET A 1 8.40 2.32 5.26
N VAL A 2 8.98 2.00 4.13
CA VAL A 2 8.26 1.36 3.01
C VAL A 2 8.78 -0.05 2.82
N ARG A 3 7.86 -0.99 2.63
CA ARG A 3 8.15 -2.35 2.19
C ARG A 3 7.34 -2.66 0.94
N LEU A 4 8.01 -3.13 -0.10
CA LEU A 4 7.37 -3.58 -1.33
C LEU A 4 7.46 -5.10 -1.46
N ILE A 5 6.34 -5.70 -1.83
CA ILE A 5 6.25 -7.12 -2.15
C ILE A 5 5.98 -7.21 -3.65
N MET A 6 6.91 -7.84 -4.36
CA MET A 6 6.89 -7.91 -5.81
C MET A 6 6.70 -9.34 -6.29
N GLY A 7 6.09 -9.49 -7.43
CA GLY A 7 5.91 -10.75 -8.12
C GLY A 7 4.88 -10.62 -9.21
N LEU A 8 4.82 -11.58 -10.11
CA LEU A 8 3.80 -11.63 -11.15
C LEU A 8 2.44 -12.00 -10.54
N LYS A 9 1.37 -11.75 -11.31
CA LYS A 9 0.02 -12.15 -10.93
C LYS A 9 -0.01 -13.64 -10.62
N GLY A 10 -0.65 -14.01 -9.51
CA GLY A 10 -0.73 -15.41 -9.06
C GLY A 10 0.45 -15.90 -8.25
N SER A 11 1.41 -15.05 -7.91
CA SER A 11 2.59 -15.43 -7.11
C SER A 11 2.36 -15.46 -5.60
N GLY A 12 1.13 -15.19 -5.13
CA GLY A 12 0.78 -15.24 -3.71
C GLY A 12 1.04 -13.93 -2.95
N LYS A 13 1.21 -12.80 -3.64
CA LYS A 13 1.44 -11.49 -3.01
C LYS A 13 0.31 -11.06 -2.09
N THR A 14 -0.93 -11.20 -2.53
CA THR A 14 -2.11 -10.81 -1.75
C THR A 14 -2.22 -11.64 -0.48
N LYS A 15 -1.99 -12.95 -0.57
CA LYS A 15 -1.97 -13.84 0.60
C LYS A 15 -0.91 -13.39 1.60
N LYS A 16 0.29 -13.08 1.13
CA LYS A 16 1.38 -12.58 1.98
C LYS A 16 0.98 -11.27 2.65
N LEU A 17 0.35 -10.38 1.91
CA LEU A 17 -0.09 -9.09 2.44
C LEU A 17 -1.14 -9.28 3.55
N ILE A 18 -2.08 -10.18 3.37
CA ILE A 18 -3.10 -10.52 4.40
C ILE A 18 -2.44 -11.07 5.66
N GLU A 19 -1.44 -11.94 5.53
CA GLU A 19 -0.68 -12.45 6.67
C GLU A 19 -0.02 -11.30 7.45
N LEU A 20 0.58 -10.36 6.74
CA LEU A 20 1.24 -9.20 7.36
C LEU A 20 0.24 -8.25 8.02
N VAL A 21 -0.96 -8.10 7.47
CA VAL A 21 -2.04 -7.33 8.11
C VAL A 21 -2.45 -7.97 9.43
N ASN A 22 -2.65 -9.28 9.45
CA ASN A 22 -3.01 -10.00 10.68
C ASN A 22 -1.92 -9.87 11.75
N ASP A 23 -0.65 -9.97 11.35
CA ASP A 23 0.47 -9.77 12.27
C ASP A 23 0.49 -8.34 12.82
N ALA A 24 0.24 -7.34 11.97
CA ALA A 24 0.19 -5.94 12.38
C ALA A 24 -0.95 -5.66 13.37
N VAL A 25 -2.12 -6.26 13.16
CA VAL A 25 -3.26 -6.12 14.08
C VAL A 25 -2.89 -6.63 15.47
N ASP A 26 -2.13 -7.71 15.54
CA ASP A 26 -1.74 -8.33 16.82
C ASP A 26 -0.59 -7.58 17.52
N SER A 27 0.29 -6.93 16.76
CA SER A 27 1.53 -6.36 17.28
C SER A 27 1.56 -4.84 17.36
N GLU A 28 0.73 -4.13 16.59
CA GLU A 28 0.71 -2.68 16.54
C GLU A 28 -0.46 -2.11 17.33
N HIS A 29 -0.24 -0.97 17.97
CA HIS A 29 -1.27 -0.34 18.80
C HIS A 29 -2.11 0.70 18.05
N GLY A 30 -1.64 1.16 16.89
CA GLY A 30 -2.32 2.17 16.11
C GLY A 30 -3.37 1.59 15.16
N ASP A 31 -4.04 2.48 14.46
CA ASP A 31 -5.02 2.08 13.46
C ASP A 31 -4.34 1.66 12.15
N ILE A 32 -4.93 0.68 11.51
CA ILE A 32 -4.42 0.10 10.27
C ILE A 32 -5.43 0.34 9.15
N VAL A 33 -4.91 0.77 8.01
CA VAL A 33 -5.70 1.00 6.79
C VAL A 33 -5.24 0.02 5.73
N PHE A 34 -6.18 -0.54 5.00
CA PHE A 34 -5.90 -1.44 3.88
C PHE A 34 -6.65 -0.92 2.65
N ILE A 35 -5.91 -0.55 1.61
CA ILE A 35 -6.46 -0.07 0.34
C ILE A 35 -6.33 -1.18 -0.69
N GLU A 36 -7.45 -1.56 -1.31
CA GLU A 36 -7.47 -2.52 -2.40
C GLU A 36 -8.23 -1.98 -3.61
N ARG A 37 -7.99 -2.58 -4.78
CA ARG A 37 -8.63 -2.15 -6.01
C ARG A 37 -10.15 -2.39 -6.01
N THR A 38 -10.58 -3.49 -5.37
CA THR A 38 -11.99 -3.89 -5.30
C THR A 38 -12.27 -4.50 -3.94
N ALA A 39 -13.54 -4.59 -3.52
CA ALA A 39 -13.94 -5.10 -2.21
C ALA A 39 -13.90 -6.65 -2.12
N LYS A 40 -12.89 -7.29 -2.67
CA LYS A 40 -12.77 -8.76 -2.68
C LYS A 40 -12.32 -9.35 -1.35
N LEU A 41 -11.61 -8.58 -0.54
CA LEU A 41 -10.96 -9.07 0.66
C LEU A 41 -11.74 -8.77 1.95
N THR A 42 -13.02 -8.36 1.84
CA THR A 42 -13.83 -7.95 3.01
C THR A 42 -13.85 -9.02 4.10
N TYR A 43 -13.90 -10.30 3.75
CA TYR A 43 -13.95 -11.40 4.73
C TYR A 43 -12.56 -11.88 5.18
N ASP A 44 -11.50 -11.50 4.47
CA ASP A 44 -10.12 -11.92 4.75
C ASP A 44 -9.39 -10.94 5.66
N ILE A 45 -9.91 -9.71 5.78
CA ILE A 45 -9.29 -8.63 6.54
C ILE A 45 -10.02 -8.47 7.88
N PRO A 46 -9.29 -8.39 9.00
CA PRO A 46 -9.90 -8.17 10.33
C PRO A 46 -10.73 -6.90 10.38
N HIS A 47 -11.84 -6.93 11.13
CA HIS A 47 -12.76 -5.78 11.27
C HIS A 47 -12.10 -4.53 11.87
N LYS A 48 -11.02 -4.69 12.62
CA LYS A 48 -10.26 -3.56 13.18
C LYS A 48 -9.56 -2.73 12.11
N VAL A 49 -9.34 -3.32 10.94
CA VAL A 49 -8.66 -2.65 9.82
C VAL A 49 -9.69 -1.87 9.02
N ARG A 50 -9.37 -0.62 8.72
CA ARG A 50 -10.18 0.17 7.78
C ARG A 50 -9.90 -0.31 6.36
N LEU A 51 -10.84 -1.04 5.80
CA LEU A 51 -10.76 -1.52 4.42
C LEU A 51 -11.33 -0.46 3.48
N ILE A 52 -10.53 -0.07 2.49
CA ILE A 52 -10.91 0.94 1.49
C ILE A 52 -10.93 0.28 0.12
N ASP A 53 -12.08 0.34 -0.52
CA ASP A 53 -12.28 -0.10 -1.89
C ASP A 53 -11.96 1.05 -2.84
N ALA A 54 -10.79 0.99 -3.50
CA ALA A 54 -10.34 2.05 -4.39
C ALA A 54 -11.27 2.23 -5.61
N SER A 55 -12.06 1.21 -5.98
CA SER A 55 -13.00 1.32 -7.09
C SER A 55 -14.14 2.31 -6.82
N GLN A 56 -14.41 2.64 -5.56
CA GLN A 56 -15.41 3.63 -5.17
C GLN A 56 -14.94 5.08 -5.40
N TYR A 57 -13.66 5.28 -5.68
CA TYR A 57 -13.05 6.58 -5.86
C TYR A 57 -12.23 6.58 -7.15
N ASN A 58 -12.02 7.74 -7.73
CA ASN A 58 -11.30 7.86 -8.99
C ASN A 58 -9.80 8.07 -8.77
N PHE A 59 -9.08 6.98 -8.50
CA PHE A 59 -7.63 7.01 -8.34
C PHE A 59 -6.94 7.09 -9.70
N ASN A 60 -6.89 8.28 -10.30
CA ASN A 60 -6.38 8.48 -11.66
C ASN A 60 -4.91 8.95 -11.72
N GLY A 61 -4.14 8.74 -10.66
CA GLY A 61 -2.73 9.09 -10.63
C GLY A 61 -2.15 9.10 -9.23
N TYR A 62 -0.84 9.18 -9.16
CA TYR A 62 -0.13 9.17 -7.88
C TYR A 62 -0.38 10.43 -7.04
N ASP A 63 -0.64 11.58 -7.68
CA ASP A 63 -0.97 12.80 -6.93
C ASP A 63 -2.28 12.65 -6.17
N PHE A 64 -3.28 12.01 -6.79
CA PHE A 64 -4.52 11.69 -6.10
C PHE A 64 -4.27 10.75 -4.91
N LEU A 65 -3.48 9.71 -5.11
CA LEU A 65 -3.17 8.74 -4.06
C LEU A 65 -2.40 9.39 -2.91
N LYS A 66 -1.42 10.26 -3.19
CA LYS A 66 -0.72 11.05 -2.17
C LYS A 66 -1.69 11.92 -1.37
N GLY A 67 -2.58 12.61 -2.04
CA GLY A 67 -3.60 13.45 -1.40
C GLY A 67 -4.56 12.63 -0.56
N TYR A 68 -4.97 11.47 -1.06
CA TYR A 68 -5.84 10.56 -0.33
C TYR A 68 -5.18 10.06 0.98
N ILE A 69 -3.93 9.62 0.90
CA ILE A 69 -3.15 9.20 2.07
C ILE A 69 -2.99 10.35 3.07
N SER A 70 -2.65 11.52 2.58
CA SER A 70 -2.52 12.71 3.43
C SER A 70 -3.84 13.05 4.12
N GLY A 71 -4.95 12.95 3.40
CA GLY A 71 -6.29 13.14 3.94
C GLY A 71 -6.67 12.12 5.01
N LEU A 72 -6.37 10.85 4.77
CA LEU A 72 -6.59 9.80 5.76
C LEU A 72 -5.85 10.11 7.07
N TYR A 73 -4.59 10.45 6.98
CA TYR A 73 -3.76 10.73 8.15
C TYR A 73 -4.21 12.02 8.85
N SER A 74 -4.56 13.05 8.10
CA SER A 74 -5.04 14.32 8.68
C SER A 74 -6.35 14.16 9.44
N ALA A 75 -7.16 13.18 9.05
CA ALA A 75 -8.42 12.86 9.73
C ALA A 75 -8.24 11.87 10.90
N ASN A 76 -7.12 11.17 10.94
CA ASN A 76 -6.86 10.16 11.98
C ASN A 76 -5.34 10.02 12.22
N TYR A 77 -4.82 10.77 13.17
CA TYR A 77 -3.40 10.73 13.56
C TYR A 77 -2.99 9.42 14.26
N ASP A 78 -3.93 8.54 14.56
CA ASP A 78 -3.64 7.24 15.18
C ASP A 78 -3.26 6.17 14.15
N ILE A 79 -3.33 6.46 12.87
CA ILE A 79 -2.90 5.53 11.82
C ILE A 79 -1.40 5.30 11.93
N THR A 80 -1.01 4.02 12.04
CA THR A 80 0.41 3.60 12.13
C THR A 80 0.87 2.77 10.96
N HIS A 81 -0.04 2.23 10.16
CA HIS A 81 0.31 1.35 9.04
C HIS A 81 -0.73 1.44 7.93
N ILE A 82 -0.25 1.64 6.71
CA ILE A 82 -1.09 1.64 5.51
C ILE A 82 -0.62 0.52 4.60
N PHE A 83 -1.53 -0.40 4.29
CA PHE A 83 -1.32 -1.48 3.33
C PHE A 83 -2.01 -1.10 2.03
N ILE A 84 -1.36 -1.35 0.90
CA ILE A 84 -1.94 -1.10 -0.42
C ILE A 84 -1.72 -2.33 -1.30
N ASP A 85 -2.80 -2.98 -1.70
CA ASP A 85 -2.70 -4.14 -2.57
C ASP A 85 -2.77 -3.72 -4.04
N ASN A 86 -1.71 -4.07 -4.77
CA ASN A 86 -1.60 -3.86 -6.21
C ASN A 86 -1.65 -2.38 -6.62
N VAL A 87 -0.66 -1.63 -6.19
CA VAL A 87 -0.55 -0.18 -6.46
C VAL A 87 -0.66 0.11 -7.96
N LEU A 88 0.05 -0.64 -8.80
CA LEU A 88 0.05 -0.37 -10.24
C LEU A 88 -1.33 -0.57 -10.87
N ALA A 89 -2.10 -1.56 -10.40
CA ALA A 89 -3.46 -1.79 -10.89
C ALA A 89 -4.43 -0.69 -10.42
N ILE A 90 -4.26 -0.18 -9.19
CA ILE A 90 -5.07 0.93 -8.68
C ILE A 90 -4.85 2.17 -9.54
N ILE A 91 -3.60 2.48 -9.86
CA ILE A 91 -3.23 3.64 -10.69
C ILE A 91 -3.55 3.39 -12.17
N GLY A 92 -3.47 2.14 -12.63
CA GLY A 92 -3.74 1.78 -14.02
C GLY A 92 -2.57 2.02 -14.96
N LYS A 93 -1.35 2.03 -14.45
CA LYS A 93 -0.11 2.19 -15.22
C LYS A 93 0.91 1.13 -14.87
N ASP A 94 1.83 0.84 -15.79
CA ASP A 94 3.00 0.01 -15.52
C ASP A 94 4.01 0.76 -14.65
N ILE A 95 5.02 0.04 -14.16
CA ILE A 95 6.09 0.64 -13.36
C ILE A 95 6.81 1.72 -14.18
N ASP A 96 7.03 2.86 -13.59
CA ASP A 96 7.67 4.02 -14.21
C ASP A 96 8.32 4.91 -13.14
N VAL A 97 8.90 6.03 -13.57
CA VAL A 97 9.54 6.98 -12.65
C VAL A 97 8.53 7.60 -11.67
N ASP A 98 7.28 7.78 -12.07
CA ASP A 98 6.26 8.31 -11.18
C ASP A 98 5.94 7.35 -10.05
N ALA A 99 5.95 6.05 -10.32
CA ALA A 99 5.83 5.03 -9.28
C ALA A 99 7.01 5.08 -8.31
N GLU A 100 8.23 5.20 -8.82
CA GLU A 100 9.43 5.32 -7.99
C GLU A 100 9.38 6.55 -7.10
N ASP A 101 8.96 7.69 -7.66
CA ASP A 101 8.79 8.94 -6.91
C ASP A 101 7.71 8.81 -5.84
N PHE A 102 6.63 8.08 -6.13
CA PHE A 102 5.58 7.81 -5.15
C PHE A 102 6.11 6.99 -3.96
N PHE A 103 6.88 5.94 -4.21
CA PHE A 103 7.45 5.14 -3.13
C PHE A 103 8.42 5.95 -2.26
N GLU A 104 9.20 6.82 -2.86
CA GLU A 104 10.07 7.73 -2.13
C GLU A 104 9.25 8.72 -1.29
N TRP A 105 8.16 9.25 -1.85
CA TRP A 105 7.24 10.09 -1.11
C TRP A 105 6.65 9.36 0.11
N CYS A 106 6.26 8.09 -0.05
CA CYS A 106 5.77 7.28 1.07
C CYS A 106 6.84 7.09 2.15
N GLU A 107 8.10 6.87 1.75
CA GLU A 107 9.20 6.73 2.71
C GLU A 107 9.37 8.01 3.54
N LEU A 108 9.40 9.16 2.88
CA LEU A 108 9.55 10.46 3.56
C LEU A 108 8.34 10.77 4.44
N PHE A 109 7.14 10.52 3.95
CA PHE A 109 5.91 10.69 4.73
C PHE A 109 5.93 9.78 5.96
N GLY A 110 6.30 8.52 5.78
CA GLY A 110 6.36 7.54 6.86
C GLY A 110 7.37 7.91 7.95
N ILE A 111 8.52 8.44 7.56
CA ILE A 111 9.53 8.92 8.51
C ILE A 111 8.99 10.11 9.31
N LYS A 112 8.38 11.07 8.61
CA LYS A 112 7.84 12.28 9.23
C LYS A 112 6.70 11.99 10.20
N GLU A 113 5.76 11.15 9.79
CA GLU A 113 4.50 10.92 10.51
C GLU A 113 4.49 9.61 11.31
N HIS A 114 5.57 8.84 11.29
CA HIS A 114 5.67 7.53 11.95
C HIS A 114 4.63 6.53 11.43
N VAL A 115 4.45 6.48 10.12
CA VAL A 115 3.56 5.56 9.43
C VAL A 115 4.37 4.57 8.60
N LYS A 116 4.04 3.29 8.72
CA LYS A 116 4.60 2.24 7.88
C LYS A 116 3.74 2.08 6.63
N PHE A 117 4.37 1.75 5.51
CA PHE A 117 3.69 1.38 4.28
C PHE A 117 4.14 -0.01 3.85
N THR A 118 3.18 -0.89 3.60
CA THR A 118 3.44 -2.20 3.01
C THR A 118 2.57 -2.35 1.78
N MET A 119 3.19 -2.53 0.62
CA MET A 119 2.49 -2.49 -0.65
C MET A 119 2.91 -3.65 -1.54
N THR A 120 2.00 -4.09 -2.39
CA THR A 120 2.31 -5.07 -3.42
C THR A 120 2.33 -4.41 -4.79
N ILE A 121 3.21 -4.89 -5.66
CA ILE A 121 3.27 -4.49 -7.06
C ILE A 121 3.41 -5.74 -7.94
N SER A 122 2.62 -5.80 -9.01
CA SER A 122 2.63 -6.93 -9.95
C SER A 122 3.56 -6.60 -11.10
N ILE A 123 4.85 -6.91 -10.94
CA ILE A 123 5.86 -6.75 -11.98
C ILE A 123 6.78 -7.95 -12.02
N ASP A 124 7.42 -8.15 -13.18
CA ASP A 124 8.53 -9.09 -13.32
C ASP A 124 9.74 -8.52 -12.55
N ILE A 125 10.46 -9.39 -11.84
CA ILE A 125 11.66 -9.00 -11.09
C ILE A 125 12.71 -8.32 -11.99
N ASN A 126 12.75 -8.68 -13.28
CA ASN A 126 13.67 -8.09 -14.23
C ASN A 126 13.40 -6.60 -14.52
N LYS A 127 12.20 -6.11 -14.16
CA LYS A 127 11.83 -4.69 -14.28
C LYS A 127 12.12 -3.88 -13.02
N ALA A 128 12.59 -4.53 -11.97
CA ALA A 128 12.91 -3.85 -10.72
C ALA A 128 14.15 -2.98 -10.89
N THR A 129 14.02 -1.70 -10.62
CA THR A 129 15.13 -0.75 -10.64
C THR A 129 15.81 -0.70 -9.27
N GLU A 130 17.01 -0.14 -9.22
CA GLU A 130 17.72 0.05 -7.95
C GLU A 130 16.90 0.89 -6.96
N ARG A 131 16.16 1.88 -7.45
CA ARG A 131 15.33 2.76 -6.62
C ARG A 131 14.25 2.01 -5.86
N ILE A 132 13.70 0.93 -6.42
CA ILE A 132 12.64 0.16 -5.75
C ILE A 132 13.16 -1.08 -5.04
N CYS A 133 14.29 -1.64 -5.46
CA CYS A 133 14.86 -2.83 -4.84
C CYS A 133 15.19 -2.64 -3.37
N LYS A 134 15.52 -1.43 -2.96
CA LYS A 134 15.83 -1.12 -1.54
C LYS A 134 14.64 -1.30 -0.59
N TYR A 135 13.42 -1.42 -1.12
CA TYR A 135 12.20 -1.60 -0.31
C TYR A 135 11.78 -3.08 -0.17
N PHE A 136 12.49 -3.98 -0.81
CA PHE A 136 12.16 -5.41 -0.77
C PHE A 136 12.63 -6.11 0.50
#